data_733d9684cc6c4d9daf33436159b8151a
#
_entry.id   733d9684cc6c4d9daf33436159b8151a
#
_cell.length_a   1.000
_cell.length_b   1.000
_cell.length_c   1.000
_cell.angle_alpha   90.00
_cell.angle_beta   90.00
_cell.angle_gamma   90.00
#
_symmetry.space_group_name_H-M   'P 1'
#
loop_
_entity.id
_entity.type
_entity.pdbx_description
1 polymer ?
#
loop_
_entity_poly.entity_id
_entity_poly.type
_entity_poly.pdbx_seq_one_letter_code
_entity_poly.pdbx_strand_id
1 'polypeptide(L)'
;MSTFTLDPRLHDETLGVSIQHQIAVIVDDLIGQLPDPARLTAEQRRGIIARYSAVLEGNFIYWMTAAYIAVKSEEVRPILAENLFEEIRDAHPVMLRKFTIAAHAFPSENDAMSVDRELTEVRLFLGKVQGVQSVLTMAFFECWIQRFMGFLADLASAQGSAEREYTDVHGVCDITHTAELFRALQLEMAVNPIGPDANLFEGVDLLRKLIIAIVHGPAENTAA
;
A
#
# COMPACT_ATOMS: atom_id res chain seq x y z
N MET A 1 -6.82 -30.57 -39.15
CA MET A 1 -6.29 -30.23 -37.84
C MET A 1 -6.49 -28.71 -37.64
N SER A 2 -7.47 -28.33 -36.87
CA SER A 2 -7.77 -26.91 -36.62
C SER A 2 -6.88 -26.44 -35.47
N THR A 3 -5.95 -25.54 -35.74
CA THR A 3 -5.15 -24.87 -34.72
C THR A 3 -6.01 -23.83 -34.04
N PHE A 4 -6.45 -24.12 -32.82
CA PHE A 4 -7.05 -23.12 -31.94
C PHE A 4 -5.94 -22.11 -31.56
N THR A 5 -5.97 -20.96 -32.17
CA THR A 5 -5.23 -19.79 -31.69
C THR A 5 -6.05 -19.18 -30.55
N LEU A 6 -5.58 -19.32 -29.31
CA LEU A 6 -6.14 -18.62 -28.16
C LEU A 6 -6.03 -17.12 -28.41
N ASP A 7 -7.13 -16.38 -28.21
CA ASP A 7 -7.12 -14.90 -28.28
C ASP A 7 -6.17 -14.38 -27.17
N PRO A 8 -5.13 -13.59 -27.51
CA PRO A 8 -4.18 -13.05 -26.56
C PRO A 8 -4.86 -12.29 -25.40
N ARG A 9 -6.01 -11.66 -25.65
CA ARG A 9 -6.79 -10.91 -24.66
C ARG A 9 -7.39 -11.79 -23.57
N LEU A 10 -7.83 -13.02 -23.91
CA LEU A 10 -8.33 -13.99 -22.93
C LEU A 10 -7.22 -14.49 -21.98
N HIS A 11 -5.97 -14.52 -22.44
CA HIS A 11 -4.84 -14.89 -21.60
C HIS A 11 -4.51 -13.78 -20.58
N ASP A 12 -4.60 -12.52 -20.97
CA ASP A 12 -4.32 -11.36 -20.11
C ASP A 12 -5.40 -11.17 -19.03
N GLU A 13 -6.69 -11.35 -19.36
CA GLU A 13 -7.78 -11.30 -18.38
C GLU A 13 -7.64 -12.40 -17.31
N THR A 14 -7.31 -13.62 -17.72
CA THR A 14 -7.12 -14.75 -16.80
C THR A 14 -5.91 -14.52 -15.87
N LEU A 15 -4.82 -13.95 -16.40
CA LEU A 15 -3.64 -13.61 -15.63
C LEU A 15 -3.93 -12.48 -14.62
N GLY A 16 -4.65 -11.45 -15.03
CA GLY A 16 -5.05 -10.34 -14.17
C GLY A 16 -5.91 -10.80 -12.99
N VAL A 17 -6.89 -11.67 -13.22
CA VAL A 17 -7.72 -12.28 -12.16
C VAL A 17 -6.87 -13.13 -11.21
N SER A 18 -5.89 -13.88 -11.74
CA SER A 18 -4.96 -14.67 -10.91
C SER A 18 -4.07 -13.79 -10.04
N ILE A 19 -3.57 -12.66 -10.55
CA ILE A 19 -2.77 -11.70 -9.78
C ILE A 19 -3.61 -11.06 -8.67
N GLN A 20 -4.80 -10.59 -8.98
CA GLN A 20 -5.71 -10.02 -7.99
C GLN A 20 -6.02 -11.00 -6.86
N HIS A 21 -6.26 -12.26 -7.18
CA HIS A 21 -6.48 -13.30 -6.19
C HIS A 21 -5.23 -13.52 -5.31
N GLN A 22 -4.04 -13.58 -5.90
CA GLN A 22 -2.80 -13.70 -5.13
C GLN A 22 -2.59 -12.52 -4.17
N ILE A 23 -2.86 -11.29 -4.62
CA ILE A 23 -2.81 -10.10 -3.77
C ILE A 23 -3.81 -10.22 -2.61
N ALA A 24 -5.05 -10.63 -2.87
CA ALA A 24 -6.04 -10.83 -1.82
C ALA A 24 -5.56 -11.83 -0.74
N VAL A 25 -4.97 -12.95 -1.16
CA VAL A 25 -4.40 -13.96 -0.23
C VAL A 25 -3.26 -13.37 0.59
N ILE A 26 -2.35 -12.58 -0.03
CA ILE A 26 -1.25 -11.93 0.68
C ILE A 26 -1.77 -10.92 1.70
N VAL A 27 -2.78 -10.14 1.34
CA VAL A 27 -3.40 -9.16 2.24
C VAL A 27 -4.14 -9.87 3.37
N ASP A 28 -4.87 -10.96 3.10
CA ASP A 28 -5.54 -11.78 4.12
C ASP A 28 -4.54 -12.32 5.15
N ASP A 29 -3.38 -12.80 4.69
CA ASP A 29 -2.31 -13.28 5.56
C ASP A 29 -1.76 -12.16 6.45
N LEU A 30 -1.49 -10.98 5.91
CA LEU A 30 -1.00 -9.82 6.67
C LEU A 30 -2.02 -9.34 7.71
N ILE A 31 -3.30 -9.25 7.34
CA ILE A 31 -4.36 -8.84 8.25
C ILE A 31 -4.57 -9.89 9.34
N GLY A 32 -4.50 -11.19 8.99
CA GLY A 32 -4.61 -12.28 9.96
C GLY A 32 -3.48 -12.36 10.98
N GLN A 33 -2.34 -11.72 10.70
CA GLN A 33 -1.18 -11.64 11.61
C GLN A 33 -1.18 -10.38 12.49
N LEU A 34 -2.16 -9.48 12.34
CA LEU A 34 -2.24 -8.29 13.18
C LEU A 34 -2.45 -8.66 14.65
N PRO A 35 -1.75 -8.02 15.58
CA PRO A 35 -1.96 -8.26 17.00
C PRO A 35 -3.33 -7.76 17.45
N ASP A 36 -3.91 -8.38 18.47
CA ASP A 36 -5.15 -7.90 19.08
C ASP A 36 -4.91 -6.53 19.75
N PRO A 37 -5.57 -5.43 19.31
CA PRO A 37 -5.40 -4.09 19.89
C PRO A 37 -5.60 -4.04 21.40
N ALA A 38 -6.49 -4.88 21.95
CA ALA A 38 -6.79 -4.92 23.37
C ALA A 38 -5.64 -5.51 24.21
N ARG A 39 -4.77 -6.32 23.59
CA ARG A 39 -3.61 -6.94 24.26
C ARG A 39 -2.33 -6.11 24.16
N LEU A 40 -2.31 -5.11 23.30
CA LEU A 40 -1.17 -4.22 23.16
C LEU A 40 -1.09 -3.22 24.31
N THR A 41 0.13 -2.89 24.72
CA THR A 41 0.37 -1.76 25.64
C THR A 41 0.08 -0.43 24.95
N ALA A 42 -0.13 0.64 25.72
CA ALA A 42 -0.30 1.98 25.18
C ALA A 42 0.88 2.40 24.30
N GLU A 43 2.09 2.06 24.68
CA GLU A 43 3.31 2.37 23.92
C GLU A 43 3.36 1.60 22.58
N GLN A 44 3.00 0.33 22.57
CA GLN A 44 2.92 -0.46 21.34
C GLN A 44 1.89 0.09 20.37
N ARG A 45 0.67 0.42 20.85
CA ARG A 45 -0.36 1.05 20.02
C ARG A 45 0.11 2.39 19.45
N ARG A 46 0.67 3.25 20.32
CA ARG A 46 1.27 4.51 19.88
C ARG A 46 2.33 4.30 18.80
N GLY A 47 3.24 3.36 19.03
CA GLY A 47 4.34 3.07 18.12
C GLY A 47 3.87 2.61 16.73
N ILE A 48 2.83 1.77 16.65
CA ILE A 48 2.26 1.33 15.36
C ILE A 48 1.68 2.54 14.60
N ILE A 49 0.85 3.35 15.26
CA ILE A 49 0.25 4.55 14.63
C ILE A 49 1.34 5.52 14.17
N ALA A 50 2.35 5.76 15.01
CA ALA A 50 3.43 6.67 14.71
C ALA A 50 4.28 6.21 13.51
N ARG A 51 4.67 4.93 13.45
CA ARG A 51 5.43 4.38 12.31
C ARG A 51 4.60 4.39 11.02
N TYR A 52 3.32 4.04 11.10
CA TYR A 52 2.40 4.16 9.97
C TYR A 52 2.39 5.59 9.42
N SER A 53 2.20 6.59 10.29
CA SER A 53 2.21 8.00 9.89
C SER A 53 3.56 8.43 9.31
N ALA A 54 4.68 8.05 9.92
CA ALA A 54 6.02 8.37 9.42
C ALA A 54 6.26 7.81 8.01
N VAL A 55 5.66 6.66 7.70
CA VAL A 55 5.74 6.07 6.35
C VAL A 55 4.82 6.78 5.39
N LEU A 56 3.54 7.01 5.74
CA LEU A 56 2.54 7.48 4.78
C LEU A 56 2.65 8.97 4.48
N GLU A 57 3.06 9.79 5.46
CA GLU A 57 3.10 11.24 5.29
C GLU A 57 4.07 11.66 4.17
N GLY A 58 3.49 11.99 3.01
CA GLY A 58 4.22 12.41 1.81
C GLY A 58 4.76 11.28 0.93
N ASN A 59 4.92 10.05 1.44
CA ASN A 59 5.45 8.96 0.62
C ASN A 59 4.40 8.38 -0.31
N PHE A 60 3.15 8.28 0.09
CA PHE A 60 2.11 7.73 -0.76
C PHE A 60 1.96 8.56 -2.05
N ILE A 61 1.89 9.89 -1.94
CA ILE A 61 1.89 10.83 -3.09
C ILE A 61 3.13 10.62 -3.96
N TYR A 62 4.31 10.47 -3.35
CA TYR A 62 5.54 10.20 -4.08
C TYR A 62 5.47 8.86 -4.84
N TRP A 63 5.00 7.79 -4.21
CA TRP A 63 4.87 6.46 -4.82
C TRP A 63 3.87 6.45 -5.97
N MET A 64 2.71 7.07 -5.77
CA MET A 64 1.71 7.20 -6.83
C MET A 64 2.23 8.04 -8.01
N THR A 65 2.99 9.12 -7.73
CA THR A 65 3.66 9.91 -8.76
C THR A 65 4.70 9.08 -9.52
N ALA A 66 5.49 8.26 -8.83
CA ALA A 66 6.46 7.38 -9.47
C ALA A 66 5.77 6.35 -10.38
N ALA A 67 4.65 5.76 -9.94
CA ALA A 67 3.84 4.87 -10.76
C ALA A 67 3.28 5.60 -12.00
N TYR A 68 2.75 6.82 -11.83
CA TYR A 68 2.24 7.65 -12.94
C TYR A 68 3.31 7.94 -14.00
N ILE A 69 4.54 8.23 -13.58
CA ILE A 69 5.67 8.49 -14.50
C ILE A 69 6.10 7.20 -15.21
N ALA A 70 6.00 6.06 -14.52
CA ALA A 70 6.49 4.76 -15.00
C ALA A 70 5.62 4.13 -16.09
N VAL A 71 4.30 4.39 -16.10
CA VAL A 71 3.37 3.74 -17.04
C VAL A 71 3.53 4.25 -18.47
N LYS A 72 3.33 3.34 -19.42
CA LYS A 72 3.38 3.62 -20.85
C LYS A 72 1.99 3.76 -21.48
N SER A 73 0.97 3.15 -20.86
CA SER A 73 -0.40 3.20 -21.36
C SER A 73 -1.02 4.59 -21.16
N GLU A 74 -1.50 5.17 -22.25
CA GLU A 74 -2.26 6.43 -22.20
C GLU A 74 -3.62 6.26 -21.49
N GLU A 75 -4.17 5.06 -21.43
CA GLU A 75 -5.43 4.75 -20.74
C GLU A 75 -5.23 4.60 -19.21
N VAL A 76 -4.03 4.25 -18.77
CA VAL A 76 -3.68 4.08 -17.35
C VAL A 76 -3.40 5.43 -16.68
N ARG A 77 -2.78 6.37 -17.41
CA ARG A 77 -2.40 7.68 -16.85
C ARG A 77 -3.55 8.43 -16.16
N PRO A 78 -4.75 8.57 -16.77
CA PRO A 78 -5.85 9.25 -16.10
C PRO A 78 -6.32 8.55 -14.82
N ILE A 79 -6.26 7.23 -14.74
CA ILE A 79 -6.60 6.47 -13.54
C ILE A 79 -5.67 6.83 -12.38
N LEU A 80 -4.35 6.78 -12.63
CA LEU A 80 -3.36 7.14 -11.62
C LEU A 80 -3.40 8.63 -11.26
N ALA A 81 -3.67 9.49 -12.24
CA ALA A 81 -3.77 10.94 -12.03
C ALA A 81 -4.97 11.29 -11.15
N GLU A 82 -6.11 10.64 -11.32
CA GLU A 82 -7.31 10.88 -10.50
C GLU A 82 -7.06 10.48 -9.05
N ASN A 83 -6.53 9.28 -8.81
CA ASN A 83 -6.17 8.82 -7.47
C ASN A 83 -5.18 9.79 -6.80
N LEU A 84 -4.10 10.16 -7.50
CA LEU A 84 -3.12 11.15 -7.00
C LEU A 84 -3.76 12.53 -6.72
N PHE A 85 -4.70 12.94 -7.57
CA PHE A 85 -5.38 14.23 -7.43
C PHE A 85 -6.31 14.24 -6.22
N GLU A 86 -7.01 13.14 -5.92
CA GLU A 86 -7.84 12.99 -4.72
C GLU A 86 -6.98 13.09 -3.45
N GLU A 87 -5.83 12.42 -3.39
CA GLU A 87 -4.90 12.52 -2.27
C GLU A 87 -4.49 13.95 -1.94
N ILE A 88 -4.27 14.77 -2.99
CA ILE A 88 -3.82 16.17 -2.83
C ILE A 88 -5.00 17.09 -2.54
N ARG A 89 -6.09 16.99 -3.31
CA ARG A 89 -7.27 17.84 -3.24
C ARG A 89 -7.98 17.71 -1.89
N ASP A 90 -8.15 16.45 -1.44
CA ASP A 90 -8.89 16.15 -0.22
C ASP A 90 -8.00 16.16 1.02
N ALA A 91 -6.72 16.52 0.81
CA ALA A 91 -5.74 16.75 1.87
C ALA A 91 -5.54 15.56 2.83
N HIS A 92 -5.50 14.32 2.30
CA HIS A 92 -5.33 13.09 3.08
C HIS A 92 -4.13 13.13 4.04
N PRO A 93 -2.95 13.70 3.67
CA PRO A 93 -1.85 13.85 4.64
C PRO A 93 -2.21 14.73 5.85
N VAL A 94 -3.12 15.71 5.68
CA VAL A 94 -3.59 16.55 6.79
C VAL A 94 -4.55 15.78 7.68
N MET A 95 -5.43 14.94 7.11
CA MET A 95 -6.31 14.05 7.87
C MET A 95 -5.48 13.07 8.71
N LEU A 96 -4.44 12.44 8.12
CA LEU A 96 -3.52 11.54 8.83
C LEU A 96 -2.84 12.26 10.00
N ARG A 97 -2.38 13.50 9.80
CA ARG A 97 -1.74 14.27 10.87
C ARG A 97 -2.71 14.58 12.02
N LYS A 98 -3.95 14.97 11.71
CA LYS A 98 -5.00 15.17 12.74
C LYS A 98 -5.26 13.88 13.52
N PHE A 99 -5.39 12.76 12.80
CA PHE A 99 -5.60 11.44 13.39
C PHE A 99 -4.48 11.07 14.37
N THR A 100 -3.22 11.21 13.98
CA THR A 100 -2.07 10.86 14.82
C THR A 100 -1.93 11.77 16.05
N ILE A 101 -2.22 13.07 15.90
CA ILE A 101 -2.22 14.01 17.03
C ILE A 101 -3.31 13.65 18.02
N ALA A 102 -4.54 13.37 17.55
CA ALA A 102 -5.67 13.00 18.41
C ALA A 102 -5.45 11.67 19.15
N ALA A 103 -4.70 10.74 18.55
CA ALA A 103 -4.29 9.48 19.16
C ALA A 103 -3.04 9.58 20.04
N HIS A 104 -2.50 10.78 20.29
CA HIS A 104 -1.23 11.00 21.00
C HIS A 104 -0.07 10.17 20.43
N ALA A 105 -0.05 9.99 19.11
CA ALA A 105 0.87 9.11 18.39
C ALA A 105 1.62 9.83 17.26
N PHE A 106 1.86 11.13 17.41
CA PHE A 106 2.68 11.86 16.43
C PHE A 106 4.08 11.22 16.35
N PRO A 107 4.63 10.98 15.13
CA PRO A 107 5.89 10.30 14.96
C PRO A 107 7.05 11.03 15.62
N SER A 108 7.87 10.31 16.33
CA SER A 108 9.20 10.75 16.77
C SER A 108 10.25 10.42 15.72
N GLU A 109 11.46 10.99 15.87
CA GLU A 109 12.60 10.61 15.04
C GLU A 109 12.92 9.11 15.13
N ASN A 110 12.81 8.53 16.31
CA ASN A 110 13.02 7.09 16.52
C ASN A 110 11.97 6.24 15.77
N ASP A 111 10.70 6.67 15.75
CA ASP A 111 9.66 5.98 14.98
C ASP A 111 9.98 6.00 13.48
N ALA A 112 10.41 7.14 12.95
CA ALA A 112 10.80 7.27 11.54
C ALA A 112 12.04 6.42 11.21
N MET A 113 13.07 6.49 12.03
CA MET A 113 14.31 5.70 11.86
C MET A 113 14.07 4.19 11.91
N SER A 114 13.09 3.75 12.69
CA SER A 114 12.79 2.32 12.85
C SER A 114 12.21 1.65 11.59
N VAL A 115 11.75 2.42 10.62
CA VAL A 115 11.18 1.95 9.34
C VAL A 115 11.96 2.47 8.12
N ASP A 116 13.02 3.26 8.33
CA ASP A 116 13.73 3.98 7.26
C ASP A 116 14.37 3.03 6.23
N ARG A 117 14.91 1.89 6.68
CA ARG A 117 15.54 0.92 5.79
C ARG A 117 14.52 0.36 4.79
N GLU A 118 13.41 -0.18 5.27
CA GLU A 118 12.37 -0.78 4.44
C GLU A 118 11.70 0.27 3.56
N LEU A 119 11.49 1.48 4.08
CA LEU A 119 10.97 2.62 3.33
C LEU A 119 11.92 3.02 2.19
N THR A 120 13.21 3.05 2.45
CA THR A 120 14.24 3.35 1.44
C THR A 120 14.27 2.27 0.35
N GLU A 121 14.15 0.99 0.68
CA GLU A 121 14.07 -0.10 -0.30
C GLU A 121 12.87 0.07 -1.24
N VAL A 122 11.70 0.43 -0.72
CA VAL A 122 10.50 0.73 -1.54
C VAL A 122 10.73 1.94 -2.46
N ARG A 123 11.31 3.03 -1.94
CA ARG A 123 11.63 4.22 -2.74
C ARG A 123 12.61 3.92 -3.89
N LEU A 124 13.66 3.16 -3.61
CA LEU A 124 14.64 2.76 -4.62
C LEU A 124 14.03 1.85 -5.68
N PHE A 125 13.11 0.96 -5.27
CA PHE A 125 12.39 0.11 -6.20
C PHE A 125 11.51 0.92 -7.16
N LEU A 126 10.66 1.80 -6.63
CA LEU A 126 9.79 2.65 -7.45
C LEU A 126 10.59 3.63 -8.33
N GLY A 127 11.77 4.05 -7.87
CA GLY A 127 12.70 4.85 -8.65
C GLY A 127 13.27 4.16 -9.90
N LYS A 128 13.11 2.83 -10.04
CA LYS A 128 13.44 2.08 -11.29
C LYS A 128 12.46 2.37 -12.43
N VAL A 129 11.32 3.00 -12.14
CA VAL A 129 10.30 3.43 -13.11
C VAL A 129 9.77 2.27 -13.96
N GLN A 130 9.42 1.16 -13.34
CA GLN A 130 8.88 -0.05 -13.98
C GLN A 130 7.35 -0.04 -13.89
N GLY A 131 6.65 0.33 -14.98
CA GLY A 131 5.21 0.61 -15.01
C GLY A 131 4.35 -0.48 -14.37
N VAL A 132 4.42 -1.72 -14.89
CA VAL A 132 3.59 -2.84 -14.40
C VAL A 132 3.85 -3.14 -12.93
N GLN A 133 5.12 -3.25 -12.52
CA GLN A 133 5.47 -3.55 -11.14
C GLN A 133 5.06 -2.41 -10.19
N SER A 134 5.22 -1.16 -10.63
CA SER A 134 4.81 0.00 -9.81
C SER A 134 3.30 0.05 -9.62
N VAL A 135 2.51 -0.18 -10.67
CA VAL A 135 1.04 -0.24 -10.56
C VAL A 135 0.59 -1.39 -9.66
N LEU A 136 1.18 -2.59 -9.81
CA LEU A 136 0.87 -3.72 -8.94
C LEU A 136 1.20 -3.42 -7.47
N THR A 137 2.32 -2.74 -7.23
CA THR A 137 2.75 -2.33 -5.89
C THR A 137 1.73 -1.38 -5.26
N MET A 138 1.21 -0.41 -6.02
CA MET A 138 0.17 0.50 -5.56
C MET A 138 -1.17 -0.22 -5.33
N ALA A 139 -1.59 -1.10 -6.25
CA ALA A 139 -2.82 -1.88 -6.10
C ALA A 139 -2.78 -2.78 -4.84
N PHE A 140 -1.64 -3.39 -4.55
CA PHE A 140 -1.44 -4.14 -3.31
C PHE A 140 -1.56 -3.25 -2.08
N PHE A 141 -0.93 -2.07 -2.11
CA PHE A 141 -0.88 -1.18 -0.96
C PHE A 141 -2.26 -0.61 -0.64
N GLU A 142 -3.01 -0.14 -1.63
CA GLU A 142 -4.40 0.31 -1.47
C GLU A 142 -5.31 -0.80 -0.91
N CYS A 143 -5.19 -2.01 -1.46
CA CYS A 143 -5.93 -3.16 -0.97
C CYS A 143 -5.63 -3.45 0.51
N TRP A 144 -4.36 -3.30 0.94
CA TRP A 144 -3.98 -3.47 2.33
C TRP A 144 -4.47 -2.32 3.21
N ILE A 145 -4.27 -1.05 2.81
CA ILE A 145 -4.72 0.13 3.57
C ILE A 145 -6.21 0.03 3.87
N GLN A 146 -7.03 -0.20 2.86
CA GLN A 146 -8.48 -0.32 3.02
C GLN A 146 -8.86 -1.30 4.15
N ARG A 147 -8.19 -2.42 4.24
CA ARG A 147 -8.47 -3.44 5.26
C ARG A 147 -7.79 -3.16 6.61
N PHE A 148 -6.71 -2.41 6.60
CA PHE A 148 -5.98 -2.01 7.80
C PHE A 148 -6.67 -0.90 8.58
N MET A 149 -7.54 -0.10 7.94
CA MET A 149 -8.18 1.07 8.56
C MET A 149 -8.97 0.74 9.82
N GLY A 150 -9.69 -0.38 9.83
CA GLY A 150 -10.41 -0.84 11.03
C GLY A 150 -9.48 -1.08 12.24
N PHE A 151 -8.37 -1.77 12.00
CA PHE A 151 -7.36 -2.02 13.03
C PHE A 151 -6.71 -0.70 13.52
N LEU A 152 -6.38 0.20 12.60
CA LEU A 152 -5.79 1.51 12.94
C LEU A 152 -6.74 2.36 13.78
N ALA A 153 -8.04 2.34 13.45
CA ALA A 153 -9.09 3.01 14.22
C ALA A 153 -9.23 2.44 15.64
N ASP A 154 -9.15 1.11 15.78
CA ASP A 154 -9.21 0.44 17.08
C ASP A 154 -8.01 0.79 17.96
N LEU A 155 -6.80 0.87 17.37
CA LEU A 155 -5.61 1.33 18.09
C LEU A 155 -5.79 2.76 18.62
N ALA A 156 -6.29 3.68 17.77
CA ALA A 156 -6.51 5.07 18.16
C ALA A 156 -7.61 5.21 19.25
N SER A 157 -8.71 4.45 19.11
CA SER A 157 -9.78 4.40 20.10
C SER A 157 -9.28 3.89 21.46
N ALA A 158 -8.42 2.87 21.47
CA ALA A 158 -7.79 2.35 22.68
C ALA A 158 -6.77 3.33 23.32
N GLN A 159 -6.34 4.36 22.57
CA GLN A 159 -5.54 5.50 23.05
C GLN A 159 -6.42 6.68 23.51
N GLY A 160 -7.75 6.56 23.45
CA GLY A 160 -8.71 7.58 23.86
C GLY A 160 -9.07 8.57 22.74
N SER A 161 -8.66 8.34 21.49
CA SER A 161 -9.02 9.18 20.35
C SER A 161 -10.45 8.88 19.87
N ALA A 162 -11.21 9.96 19.57
CA ALA A 162 -12.48 9.88 18.85
C ALA A 162 -12.35 10.32 17.38
N GLU A 163 -11.14 10.68 16.93
CA GLU A 163 -10.90 11.11 15.56
C GLU A 163 -10.90 9.90 14.61
N ARG A 164 -11.76 9.95 13.61
CA ARG A 164 -11.96 8.84 12.68
C ARG A 164 -11.99 9.26 11.22
N GLU A 165 -11.93 10.56 10.91
CA GLU A 165 -12.06 11.08 9.55
C GLU A 165 -11.11 10.33 8.59
N TYR A 166 -9.84 10.22 8.96
CA TYR A 166 -8.84 9.53 8.14
C TYR A 166 -9.19 8.06 7.87
N THR A 167 -9.53 7.31 8.92
CA THR A 167 -9.80 5.87 8.80
C THR A 167 -11.14 5.59 8.11
N ASP A 168 -12.15 6.44 8.31
CA ASP A 168 -13.46 6.27 7.71
C ASP A 168 -13.43 6.60 6.20
N VAL A 169 -12.68 7.65 5.79
CA VAL A 169 -12.50 8.00 4.38
C VAL A 169 -11.77 6.88 3.64
N HIS A 170 -10.58 6.46 4.10
CA HIS A 170 -9.79 5.43 3.43
C HIS A 170 -10.42 4.03 3.49
N GLY A 171 -11.21 3.72 4.50
CA GLY A 171 -11.99 2.48 4.55
C GLY A 171 -13.04 2.35 3.43
N VAL A 172 -13.42 3.46 2.80
CA VAL A 172 -14.45 3.51 1.74
C VAL A 172 -13.85 3.82 0.37
N CYS A 173 -13.05 4.89 0.23
CA CYS A 173 -12.51 5.30 -1.07
C CYS A 173 -11.55 4.27 -1.66
N ASP A 174 -10.73 3.61 -0.85
CA ASP A 174 -9.73 2.64 -1.30
C ASP A 174 -10.34 1.36 -1.92
N ILE A 175 -11.64 1.11 -1.74
CA ILE A 175 -12.35 0.05 -2.47
C ILE A 175 -12.36 0.37 -3.97
N THR A 176 -12.69 1.61 -4.33
CA THR A 176 -12.72 2.08 -5.72
C THR A 176 -11.31 2.17 -6.28
N HIS A 177 -10.39 2.79 -5.55
CA HIS A 177 -8.99 2.93 -5.96
C HIS A 177 -8.34 1.56 -6.22
N THR A 178 -8.54 0.58 -5.34
CA THR A 178 -8.04 -0.79 -5.53
C THR A 178 -8.55 -1.40 -6.84
N ALA A 179 -9.86 -1.29 -7.11
CA ALA A 179 -10.46 -1.84 -8.32
C ALA A 179 -9.92 -1.16 -9.59
N GLU A 180 -9.76 0.17 -9.56
CA GLU A 180 -9.21 0.95 -10.67
C GLU A 180 -7.72 0.66 -10.90
N LEU A 181 -6.93 0.47 -9.86
CA LEU A 181 -5.52 0.10 -9.99
C LEU A 181 -5.34 -1.32 -10.55
N PHE A 182 -6.20 -2.28 -10.23
CA PHE A 182 -6.17 -3.59 -10.89
C PHE A 182 -6.59 -3.50 -12.37
N ARG A 183 -7.53 -2.64 -12.71
CA ARG A 183 -7.86 -2.34 -14.10
C ARG A 183 -6.67 -1.67 -14.81
N ALA A 184 -6.03 -0.70 -14.18
CA ALA A 184 -4.83 -0.05 -14.69
C ALA A 184 -3.69 -1.04 -14.92
N LEU A 185 -3.50 -2.00 -14.01
CA LEU A 185 -2.51 -3.08 -14.16
C LEU A 185 -2.76 -3.89 -15.43
N GLN A 186 -3.99 -4.31 -15.69
CA GLN A 186 -4.33 -5.07 -16.91
C GLN A 186 -4.04 -4.26 -18.17
N LEU A 187 -4.43 -2.98 -18.20
CA LEU A 187 -4.18 -2.09 -19.33
C LEU A 187 -2.68 -1.84 -19.56
N GLU A 188 -1.91 -1.66 -18.50
CA GLU A 188 -0.46 -1.47 -18.61
C GLU A 188 0.24 -2.75 -19.09
N MET A 189 -0.15 -3.92 -18.60
CA MET A 189 0.40 -5.21 -19.04
C MET A 189 0.17 -5.46 -20.53
N ALA A 190 -0.95 -5.01 -21.09
CA ALA A 190 -1.28 -5.17 -22.50
C ALA A 190 -0.32 -4.38 -23.43
N VAL A 191 0.19 -3.24 -22.98
CA VAL A 191 1.09 -2.38 -23.79
C VAL A 191 2.56 -2.47 -23.36
N ASN A 192 2.82 -2.97 -22.17
CA ASN A 192 4.15 -3.09 -21.58
C ASN A 192 4.34 -4.46 -20.91
N PRO A 193 4.36 -5.56 -21.70
CA PRO A 193 4.41 -6.89 -21.15
C PRO A 193 5.71 -7.11 -20.36
N ILE A 194 5.60 -7.85 -19.26
CA ILE A 194 6.71 -8.16 -18.38
C ILE A 194 7.62 -9.20 -19.05
N GLY A 195 8.93 -8.97 -19.00
CA GLY A 195 9.90 -9.96 -19.45
C GLY A 195 9.84 -11.24 -18.58
N PRO A 196 10.19 -12.40 -19.16
CA PRO A 196 10.08 -13.70 -18.47
C PRO A 196 10.94 -13.80 -17.20
N ASP A 197 12.00 -13.03 -17.10
CA ASP A 197 12.94 -13.04 -15.98
C ASP A 197 12.63 -11.94 -14.93
N ALA A 198 11.61 -11.12 -15.15
CA ALA A 198 11.27 -10.04 -14.23
C ALA A 198 10.46 -10.54 -13.04
N ASN A 199 10.87 -10.16 -11.82
CA ASN A 199 10.08 -10.43 -10.62
C ASN A 199 8.90 -9.45 -10.53
N LEU A 200 7.71 -9.92 -10.90
CA LEU A 200 6.47 -9.13 -10.86
C LEU A 200 6.14 -8.67 -9.44
N PHE A 201 6.39 -9.49 -8.43
CA PHE A 201 6.01 -9.26 -7.04
C PHE A 201 7.11 -8.59 -6.20
N GLU A 202 8.24 -8.15 -6.78
CA GLU A 202 9.35 -7.52 -6.03
C GLU A 202 8.85 -6.35 -5.16
N GLY A 203 8.05 -5.44 -5.71
CA GLY A 203 7.52 -4.30 -4.96
C GLY A 203 6.52 -4.69 -3.87
N VAL A 204 5.71 -5.72 -4.12
CA VAL A 204 4.79 -6.30 -3.12
C VAL A 204 5.58 -6.88 -1.94
N ASP A 205 6.65 -7.62 -2.21
CA ASP A 205 7.49 -8.20 -1.16
C ASP A 205 8.21 -7.14 -0.33
N LEU A 206 8.64 -6.05 -0.95
CA LEU A 206 9.24 -4.90 -0.24
C LEU A 206 8.21 -4.19 0.64
N LEU A 207 6.99 -3.94 0.14
CA LEU A 207 5.92 -3.37 0.95
C LEU A 207 5.49 -4.30 2.09
N ARG A 208 5.46 -5.61 1.89
CA ARG A 208 5.20 -6.57 2.99
C ARG A 208 6.20 -6.40 4.13
N LYS A 209 7.50 -6.30 3.82
CA LYS A 209 8.53 -6.05 4.84
C LYS A 209 8.30 -4.73 5.57
N LEU A 210 7.98 -3.68 4.84
CA LEU A 210 7.68 -2.37 5.41
C LEU A 210 6.44 -2.42 6.32
N ILE A 211 5.37 -3.10 5.91
CA ILE A 211 4.16 -3.33 6.72
C ILE A 211 4.49 -4.06 8.02
N ILE A 212 5.30 -5.11 7.94
CA ILE A 212 5.76 -5.87 9.12
C ILE A 212 6.56 -4.95 10.05
N ALA A 213 7.44 -4.11 9.52
CA ALA A 213 8.20 -3.14 10.32
C ALA A 213 7.30 -2.08 10.97
N ILE A 214 6.25 -1.61 10.27
CA ILE A 214 5.23 -0.71 10.85
C ILE A 214 4.56 -1.36 12.05
N VAL A 215 4.10 -2.60 11.92
CA VAL A 215 3.31 -3.28 12.95
C VAL A 215 4.17 -3.71 14.14
N HIS A 216 5.31 -4.33 13.89
CA HIS A 216 6.12 -4.95 14.94
C HIS A 216 7.28 -4.07 15.43
N GLY A 217 7.60 -2.98 14.71
CA GLY A 217 8.81 -2.19 14.99
C GLY A 217 10.09 -2.91 14.57
N PRO A 218 11.26 -2.33 14.86
CA PRO A 218 12.53 -2.99 14.58
C PRO A 218 12.59 -4.31 15.34
N ALA A 219 13.06 -5.37 14.67
CA ALA A 219 13.38 -6.62 15.37
C ALA A 219 14.31 -6.27 16.53
N GLU A 220 13.90 -6.59 17.76
CA GLU A 220 14.79 -6.44 18.90
C GLU A 220 16.07 -7.19 18.53
N ASN A 221 17.17 -6.45 18.40
CA ASN A 221 18.48 -7.06 18.36
C ASN A 221 18.67 -7.76 19.72
N THR A 222 18.28 -9.03 19.78
CA THR A 222 18.76 -9.93 20.81
C THR A 222 20.26 -10.12 20.56
N ALA A 223 21.03 -9.07 20.84
CA ALA A 223 22.46 -9.17 21.04
C ALA A 223 22.65 -9.87 22.39
N ALA A 224 22.85 -11.19 22.30
CA ALA A 224 23.40 -11.98 23.39
C ALA A 224 24.89 -11.65 23.60
#